data_e84ca8d51f14c7974735453f2b585c06
#
_entry.id   e84ca8d51f14c7974735453f2b585c06
#
_cell.length_a   1.000
_cell.length_b   1.000
_cell.length_c   1.000
_cell.angle_alpha   90.00
_cell.angle_beta   90.00
_cell.angle_gamma   90.00
#
_symmetry.space_group_name_H-M   'P 1'
#
loop_
_entity.id
_entity.type
_entity.pdbx_description
1 polymer ?
#
loop_
_entity_poly.entity_id
_entity_poly.type
_entity_poly.pdbx_seq_one_letter_code
_entity_poly.pdbx_strand_id
1 'polypeptide(L)'
;MKFNCCFLKKRFLLLLIALGIGSVLYANDELKLLTDSLRRVIDEKHVFVKEKEDRINRIKCMLKSPGLTLEGEYRINLRLYNEYKKFHIDSAIHYVDRNIEISRQLNRPYFTNQSSLHLSLLY
;
A
#
# COMPACT_ATOMS: atom_id res chain seq x y z
N MET A 1 59.33 -45.41 -7.65
CA MET A 1 58.27 -44.93 -6.76
C MET A 1 57.10 -44.36 -7.58
N LYS A 2 56.09 -45.17 -7.88
CA LYS A 2 54.86 -44.71 -8.52
C LYS A 2 53.90 -44.28 -7.43
N PHE A 3 54.05 -43.07 -6.91
CA PHE A 3 53.12 -42.51 -5.92
C PHE A 3 51.79 -42.14 -6.61
N ASN A 4 50.82 -42.91 -6.30
CA ASN A 4 49.36 -42.74 -6.28
C ASN A 4 48.82 -41.38 -6.75
N CYS A 5 48.95 -41.06 -8.04
CA CYS A 5 48.26 -39.93 -8.70
C CYS A 5 46.71 -40.08 -8.60
N CYS A 6 46.23 -41.31 -8.46
CA CYS A 6 44.80 -41.62 -8.36
C CYS A 6 44.22 -41.23 -6.97
N PHE A 7 45.01 -41.32 -5.90
CA PHE A 7 44.59 -40.98 -4.54
C PHE A 7 44.52 -39.46 -4.33
N LEU A 8 45.43 -38.74 -4.96
CA LEU A 8 45.45 -37.26 -4.93
C LEU A 8 44.28 -36.67 -5.73
N LYS A 9 43.98 -37.25 -6.90
CA LYS A 9 42.82 -36.86 -7.71
C LYS A 9 41.49 -37.10 -6.99
N LYS A 10 41.36 -38.20 -6.26
CA LYS A 10 40.15 -38.53 -5.49
C LYS A 10 39.93 -37.58 -4.31
N ARG A 11 41.00 -37.19 -3.62
CA ARG A 11 40.94 -36.20 -2.52
C ARG A 11 40.63 -34.80 -3.02
N PHE A 12 41.18 -34.43 -4.18
CA PHE A 12 40.90 -33.13 -4.82
C PHE A 12 39.44 -33.04 -5.31
N LEU A 13 38.87 -34.11 -5.83
CA LEU A 13 37.47 -34.20 -6.23
C LEU A 13 36.52 -34.08 -5.04
N LEU A 14 36.85 -34.72 -3.91
CA LEU A 14 36.05 -34.62 -2.70
C LEU A 14 36.07 -33.20 -2.09
N LEU A 15 37.20 -32.50 -2.17
CA LEU A 15 37.32 -31.10 -1.75
C LEU A 15 36.48 -30.16 -2.63
N LEU A 16 36.44 -30.36 -3.93
CA LEU A 16 35.61 -29.59 -4.86
C LEU A 16 34.10 -29.80 -4.61
N ILE A 17 33.69 -31.03 -4.30
CA ILE A 17 32.30 -31.36 -3.96
C ILE A 17 31.92 -30.71 -2.63
N ALA A 18 32.79 -30.75 -1.63
CA ALA A 18 32.54 -30.13 -0.33
C ALA A 18 32.39 -28.59 -0.41
N LEU A 19 33.23 -27.94 -1.25
CA LEU A 19 33.13 -26.49 -1.53
C LEU A 19 31.85 -26.14 -2.28
N GLY A 20 31.40 -26.98 -3.22
CA GLY A 20 30.16 -26.79 -3.99
C GLY A 20 28.90 -26.89 -3.11
N ILE A 21 28.86 -27.81 -2.15
CA ILE A 21 27.72 -27.98 -1.24
C ILE A 21 27.62 -26.81 -0.28
N GLY A 22 28.73 -26.27 0.20
CA GLY A 22 28.75 -25.10 1.09
C GLY A 22 28.10 -23.87 0.45
N SER A 23 28.39 -23.57 -0.81
CA SER A 23 27.84 -22.41 -1.52
C SER A 23 26.33 -22.49 -1.76
N VAL A 24 25.79 -23.69 -1.97
CA VAL A 24 24.34 -23.89 -2.16
C VAL A 24 23.57 -23.70 -0.86
N LEU A 25 24.12 -24.08 0.28
CA LEU A 25 23.50 -23.91 1.59
C LEU A 25 23.40 -22.42 1.96
N TYR A 26 24.45 -21.63 1.74
CA TYR A 26 24.43 -20.18 2.00
C TYR A 26 23.42 -19.45 1.10
N ALA A 27 23.31 -19.80 -0.17
CA ALA A 27 22.33 -19.20 -1.09
C ALA A 27 20.87 -19.48 -0.69
N ASN A 28 20.59 -20.66 -0.13
CA ASN A 28 19.24 -21.01 0.33
C ASN A 28 18.82 -20.22 1.58
N ASP A 29 19.75 -19.97 2.51
CA ASP A 29 19.45 -19.20 3.73
C ASP A 29 19.19 -17.72 3.40
N GLU A 30 19.95 -17.13 2.49
CA GLU A 30 19.73 -15.76 2.05
C GLU A 30 18.38 -15.60 1.29
N LEU A 31 18.05 -16.54 0.42
CA LEU A 31 16.78 -16.57 -0.29
C LEU A 31 15.59 -16.71 0.68
N LYS A 32 15.71 -17.53 1.68
CA LYS A 32 14.69 -17.70 2.72
C LYS A 32 14.48 -16.42 3.51
N LEU A 33 15.53 -15.74 3.90
CA LEU A 33 15.49 -14.47 4.65
C LEU A 33 14.83 -13.36 3.84
N LEU A 34 15.11 -13.28 2.54
CA LEU A 34 14.45 -12.38 1.60
C LEU A 34 12.96 -12.70 1.44
N THR A 35 12.63 -13.98 1.32
CA THR A 35 11.24 -14.44 1.17
C THR A 35 10.43 -14.13 2.44
N ASP A 36 10.98 -14.36 3.61
CA ASP A 36 10.32 -14.08 4.88
C ASP A 36 10.13 -12.57 5.11
N SER A 37 11.12 -11.75 4.72
CA SER A 37 11.00 -10.29 4.79
C SER A 37 9.94 -9.76 3.81
N LEU A 38 9.90 -10.29 2.59
CA LEU A 38 8.87 -9.94 1.61
C LEU A 38 7.46 -10.32 2.08
N ARG A 39 7.31 -11.53 2.63
CA ARG A 39 6.03 -11.99 3.20
C ARG A 39 5.55 -11.06 4.31
N ARG A 40 6.43 -10.66 5.23
CA ARG A 40 6.10 -9.71 6.30
C ARG A 40 5.62 -8.36 5.73
N VAL A 41 6.30 -7.81 4.72
CA VAL A 41 5.88 -6.56 4.07
C VAL A 41 4.51 -6.70 3.41
N ILE A 42 4.22 -7.85 2.79
CA ILE A 42 2.90 -8.13 2.20
C ILE A 42 1.83 -8.20 3.29
N ASP A 43 2.09 -8.89 4.40
CA ASP A 43 1.15 -9.01 5.51
C ASP A 43 0.88 -7.64 6.18
N GLU A 44 1.91 -6.84 6.41
CA GLU A 44 1.79 -5.46 6.91
C GLU A 44 0.96 -4.58 5.95
N LYS A 45 1.14 -4.73 4.63
CA LYS A 45 0.34 -4.04 3.61
C LYS A 45 -1.15 -4.42 3.71
N HIS A 46 -1.47 -5.69 3.89
CA HIS A 46 -2.86 -6.15 4.03
C HIS A 46 -3.53 -5.56 5.27
N VAL A 47 -2.83 -5.52 6.39
CA VAL A 47 -3.33 -4.89 7.63
C VAL A 47 -3.61 -3.40 7.38
N PHE A 48 -2.66 -2.68 6.78
CA PHE A 48 -2.82 -1.26 6.47
C PHE A 48 -3.99 -0.97 5.53
N VAL A 49 -4.17 -1.78 4.48
CA VAL A 49 -5.29 -1.64 3.55
C VAL A 49 -6.61 -1.85 4.27
N LYS A 50 -6.72 -2.89 5.08
CA LYS A 50 -7.92 -3.19 5.86
C LYS A 50 -8.28 -2.05 6.83
N GLU A 51 -7.32 -1.56 7.60
CA GLU A 51 -7.53 -0.43 8.52
C GLU A 51 -8.04 0.82 7.80
N LYS A 52 -7.52 1.06 6.60
CA LYS A 52 -7.94 2.17 5.75
C LYS A 52 -9.37 2.00 5.25
N GLU A 53 -9.72 0.81 4.76
CA GLU A 53 -11.09 0.48 4.34
C GLU A 53 -12.08 0.62 5.49
N ASP A 54 -11.73 0.12 6.66
CA ASP A 54 -12.56 0.24 7.86
C ASP A 54 -12.76 1.72 8.26
N ARG A 55 -11.72 2.55 8.14
CA ARG A 55 -11.82 3.99 8.39
C ARG A 55 -12.74 4.68 7.38
N ILE A 56 -12.58 4.39 6.10
CA ILE A 56 -13.44 4.90 5.03
C ILE A 56 -14.89 4.50 5.26
N ASN A 57 -15.15 3.24 5.61
CA ASN A 57 -16.49 2.74 5.86
C ASN A 57 -17.14 3.43 7.07
N ARG A 58 -16.38 3.67 8.15
CA ARG A 58 -16.87 4.47 9.28
C ARG A 58 -17.26 5.89 8.86
N ILE A 59 -16.45 6.55 8.04
CA ILE A 59 -16.75 7.89 7.55
C ILE A 59 -18.00 7.87 6.65
N LYS A 60 -18.14 6.89 5.75
CA LYS A 60 -19.34 6.73 4.91
C LYS A 60 -20.61 6.50 5.73
N CYS A 61 -20.53 5.78 6.83
CA CYS A 61 -21.68 5.59 7.72
C CYS A 61 -22.18 6.92 8.29
N MET A 62 -21.31 7.91 8.50
CA MET A 62 -21.72 9.23 8.99
C MET A 62 -22.59 9.99 7.98
N LEU A 63 -22.48 9.72 6.67
CA LEU A 63 -23.36 10.30 5.64
C LEU A 63 -24.81 9.83 5.75
N LYS A 64 -25.04 8.70 6.43
CA LYS A 64 -26.39 8.13 6.63
C LYS A 64 -27.04 8.60 7.93
N SER A 65 -26.40 9.50 8.67
CA SER A 65 -26.91 9.97 9.97
C SER A 65 -28.20 10.76 9.78
N PRO A 66 -29.25 10.47 10.53
CA PRO A 66 -30.49 11.25 10.49
C PRO A 66 -30.23 12.70 10.91
N GLY A 67 -30.79 13.67 10.19
CA GLY A 67 -30.62 15.09 10.49
C GLY A 67 -29.27 15.68 10.06
N LEU A 68 -28.50 15.01 9.19
CA LEU A 68 -27.25 15.54 8.67
C LEU A 68 -27.51 16.84 7.89
N THR A 69 -26.85 17.92 8.30
CA THR A 69 -26.91 19.20 7.60
C THR A 69 -26.03 19.20 6.36
N LEU A 70 -26.31 20.07 5.38
CA LEU A 70 -25.45 20.24 4.19
C LEU A 70 -24.01 20.58 4.56
N GLU A 71 -23.79 21.40 5.57
CA GLU A 71 -22.43 21.70 6.04
C GLU A 71 -21.75 20.47 6.68
N GLY A 72 -22.52 19.65 7.39
CA GLY A 72 -22.06 18.36 7.92
C GLY A 72 -21.66 17.41 6.80
N GLU A 73 -22.50 17.28 5.76
CA GLU A 73 -22.23 16.48 4.57
C GLU A 73 -20.96 16.97 3.85
N TYR A 74 -20.79 18.28 3.67
CA TYR A 74 -19.59 18.89 3.10
C TYR A 74 -18.32 18.44 3.84
N ARG A 75 -18.34 18.52 5.16
CA ARG A 75 -17.19 18.13 6.01
C ARG A 75 -16.87 16.64 5.91
N ILE A 76 -17.89 15.79 5.85
CA ILE A 76 -17.69 14.34 5.69
C ILE A 76 -17.12 14.02 4.31
N ASN A 77 -17.64 14.64 3.25
CA ASN A 77 -17.12 14.46 1.90
C ASN A 77 -15.66 14.93 1.78
N LEU A 78 -15.28 16.03 2.45
CA LEU A 78 -13.90 16.48 2.50
C LEU A 78 -12.98 15.46 3.18
N ARG A 79 -13.44 14.77 4.21
CA ARG A 79 -12.69 13.66 4.83
C ARG A 79 -12.54 12.49 3.87
N LEU A 80 -13.60 12.10 3.16
CA LEU A 80 -13.56 11.03 2.17
C LEU A 80 -12.63 11.38 1.00
N TYR A 81 -12.66 12.60 0.49
CA TYR A 81 -11.69 13.09 -0.48
C TYR A 81 -10.25 12.89 0.01
N ASN A 82 -9.95 13.28 1.25
CA ASN A 82 -8.61 13.13 1.81
C ASN A 82 -8.15 11.67 1.94
N GLU A 83 -9.07 10.75 2.20
CA GLU A 83 -8.77 9.31 2.22
C GLU A 83 -8.51 8.76 0.81
N TYR A 84 -9.23 9.23 -0.22
CA TYR A 84 -9.17 8.68 -1.57
C TYR A 84 -8.11 9.30 -2.48
N LYS A 85 -7.77 10.58 -2.32
CA LYS A 85 -6.95 11.36 -3.26
C LYS A 85 -5.59 10.76 -3.65
N LYS A 86 -5.05 9.82 -2.87
CA LYS A 86 -3.72 9.21 -3.11
C LYS A 86 -3.79 7.87 -3.85
N PHE A 87 -4.97 7.26 -4.03
CA PHE A 87 -5.06 5.89 -4.58
C PHE A 87 -6.36 5.55 -5.31
N HIS A 88 -7.41 6.38 -5.18
CA HIS A 88 -8.69 6.21 -5.87
C HIS A 88 -9.20 7.57 -6.36
N ILE A 89 -8.58 8.08 -7.42
CA ILE A 89 -8.84 9.42 -7.95
C ILE A 89 -10.30 9.62 -8.30
N ASP A 90 -10.95 8.66 -8.97
CA ASP A 90 -12.37 8.75 -9.33
C ASP A 90 -13.29 8.92 -8.11
N SER A 91 -12.99 8.19 -7.03
CA SER A 91 -13.72 8.36 -5.77
C SER A 91 -13.47 9.73 -5.14
N ALA A 92 -12.23 10.24 -5.23
CA ALA A 92 -11.91 11.57 -4.74
C ALA A 92 -12.66 12.65 -5.51
N ILE A 93 -12.71 12.57 -6.84
CA ILE A 93 -13.45 13.47 -7.72
C ILE A 93 -14.94 13.46 -7.34
N HIS A 94 -15.54 12.29 -7.18
CA HIS A 94 -16.95 12.17 -6.80
C HIS A 94 -17.29 12.97 -5.52
N TYR A 95 -16.47 12.91 -4.49
CA TYR A 95 -16.73 13.65 -3.24
C TYR A 95 -16.44 15.14 -3.37
N VAL A 96 -15.49 15.54 -4.20
CA VAL A 96 -15.23 16.97 -4.47
C VAL A 96 -16.37 17.59 -5.30
N ASP A 97 -16.86 16.92 -6.32
CA ASP A 97 -17.98 17.38 -7.14
C ASP A 97 -19.23 17.56 -6.27
N ARG A 98 -19.52 16.60 -5.42
CA ARG A 98 -20.61 16.73 -4.45
C ARG A 98 -20.42 17.94 -3.52
N ASN A 99 -19.21 18.22 -3.08
CA ASN A 99 -18.91 19.40 -2.27
C ASN A 99 -19.07 20.72 -3.03
N ILE A 100 -18.80 20.75 -4.35
CA ILE A 100 -19.09 21.91 -5.18
C ILE A 100 -20.60 22.18 -5.24
N GLU A 101 -21.41 21.14 -5.41
CA GLU A 101 -22.87 21.27 -5.40
C GLU A 101 -23.40 21.80 -4.06
N ILE A 102 -22.94 21.22 -2.94
CA ILE A 102 -23.32 21.63 -1.59
C ILE A 102 -22.92 23.09 -1.33
N SER A 103 -21.72 23.48 -1.74
CA SER A 103 -21.22 24.84 -1.52
C SER A 103 -22.05 25.90 -2.26
N ARG A 104 -22.55 25.55 -3.46
CA ARG A 104 -23.50 26.41 -4.22
C ARG A 104 -24.84 26.52 -3.50
N GLN A 105 -25.38 25.40 -2.99
CA GLN A 105 -26.64 25.40 -2.24
C GLN A 105 -26.54 26.20 -0.94
N LEU A 106 -25.40 26.15 -0.26
CA LEU A 106 -25.12 26.93 0.95
C LEU A 106 -24.82 28.40 0.65
N ASN A 107 -24.66 28.78 -0.62
CA ASN A 107 -24.23 30.12 -1.05
C ASN A 107 -22.96 30.59 -0.33
N ARG A 108 -21.96 29.69 -0.21
CA ARG A 108 -20.69 29.93 0.47
C ARG A 108 -19.52 29.92 -0.53
N PRO A 109 -19.10 31.07 -1.08
CA PRO A 109 -18.02 31.15 -2.08
C PRO A 109 -16.70 30.55 -1.59
N TYR A 110 -16.39 30.66 -0.31
CA TYR A 110 -15.19 30.05 0.26
C TYR A 110 -15.17 28.53 0.05
N PHE A 111 -16.26 27.83 0.33
CA PHE A 111 -16.35 26.38 0.12
C PHE A 111 -16.29 26.00 -1.36
N THR A 112 -16.86 26.81 -2.23
CA THR A 112 -16.79 26.60 -3.69
C THR A 112 -15.34 26.70 -4.18
N ASN A 113 -14.64 27.76 -3.77
CA ASN A 113 -13.24 27.97 -4.16
C ASN A 113 -12.32 26.85 -3.62
N GLN A 114 -12.53 26.44 -2.38
CA GLN A 114 -11.77 25.34 -1.77
C GLN A 114 -12.01 24.03 -2.53
N SER A 115 -13.25 23.69 -2.85
CA SER A 115 -13.57 22.46 -3.58
C SER A 115 -13.02 22.49 -5.01
N SER A 116 -13.11 23.64 -5.70
CA SER A 116 -12.51 23.81 -7.03
C SER A 116 -11.00 23.66 -7.02
N LEU A 117 -10.32 24.16 -5.98
CA LEU A 117 -8.89 23.94 -5.79
C LEU A 117 -8.59 22.44 -5.58
N HIS A 118 -9.36 21.75 -4.76
CA HIS A 118 -9.19 20.31 -4.56
C HIS A 118 -9.37 19.51 -5.85
N LEU A 119 -10.34 19.91 -6.68
CA LEU A 119 -10.57 19.28 -7.99
C LEU A 119 -9.37 19.49 -8.92
N SER A 120 -8.83 20.71 -8.98
CA SER A 120 -7.67 21.04 -9.81
C SER A 120 -6.38 20.31 -9.40
N LEU A 121 -6.28 19.87 -8.16
CA LEU A 121 -5.13 19.08 -7.66
C LEU A 121 -5.22 17.58 -8.02
N LEU A 122 -6.34 17.13 -8.57
CA LEU A 122 -6.54 15.74 -9.00
C LEU A 122 -6.24 15.52 -10.49
N TYR A 123 -6.12 16.58 -11.27
CA TYR A 123 -5.75 16.58 -12.68
C TYR A 123 -4.32 17.08 -12.90
#